data_f64dde2edc7ac1275a18274521e1a35f
#
_entry.id   f64dde2edc7ac1275a18274521e1a35f
#
_cell.length_a   1.000
_cell.length_b   1.000
_cell.length_c   1.000
_cell.angle_alpha   90.00
_cell.angle_beta   90.00
_cell.angle_gamma   90.00
#
_symmetry.space_group_name_H-M   'P 1'
#
loop_
_entity.id
_entity.type
_entity.pdbx_description
1 polymer ?
#
loop_
_entity_poly.entity_id
_entity_poly.type
_entity_poly.pdbx_seq_one_letter_code
_entity_poly.pdbx_strand_id
1 'polypeptide(L)'
;MTRDGVKPYEFRAIAHQEISKYPSVDMQQVRVTSIRHADASFEITTEQGDLFSAKTVLLATGLKEILPPIEGLHDYYGKSVFCCPYCDGWELRDRPLVVISEGPQTFHLVKVVWNWSHDLLVCTNGHQVLTEEQRETLRKKGIEVVEDRLTALVGKQGQLERMVFATQEERARRGGFVAPQLLQASPFGEELGCEMNAMGGIVTDSFGRTTVPGVYAAGDASLVVPAQLIIAAAEGSRAAAGVNTDLTERAFL
;
A
#
# COMPACT_ATOMS: atom_id res chain seq x y z
N MET A 1 -11.03 16.03 0.41
CA MET A 1 -12.00 15.37 -0.49
C MET A 1 -13.33 15.25 0.22
N THR A 2 -14.44 15.15 -0.51
CA THR A 2 -15.82 15.20 0.06
C THR A 2 -16.42 13.82 0.33
N ARG A 3 -15.60 12.78 0.52
CA ARG A 3 -16.02 11.38 0.64
C ARG A 3 -15.41 10.70 1.86
N ASP A 4 -15.47 11.39 3.01
CA ASP A 4 -15.04 10.82 4.28
C ASP A 4 -15.89 9.62 4.67
N GLY A 5 -15.25 8.54 5.17
CA GLY A 5 -15.90 7.30 5.57
C GLY A 5 -16.37 6.37 4.42
N VAL A 6 -16.16 6.74 3.14
CA VAL A 6 -16.50 5.88 2.00
C VAL A 6 -15.48 4.73 1.89
N LYS A 7 -15.99 3.51 1.73
CA LYS A 7 -15.13 2.33 1.56
C LYS A 7 -14.41 2.35 0.20
N PRO A 8 -13.20 1.77 0.11
CA PRO A 8 -12.42 1.78 -1.13
C PRO A 8 -13.15 1.28 -2.36
N TYR A 9 -13.96 0.22 -2.23
CA TYR A 9 -14.72 -0.32 -3.36
C TYR A 9 -15.85 0.61 -3.82
N GLU A 10 -16.51 1.34 -2.90
CA GLU A 10 -17.55 2.32 -3.23
C GLU A 10 -16.93 3.54 -3.92
N PHE A 11 -15.79 4.01 -3.43
CA PHE A 11 -15.06 5.10 -4.05
C PHE A 11 -14.67 4.76 -5.49
N ARG A 12 -14.14 3.55 -5.71
CA ARG A 12 -13.79 3.06 -7.05
C ARG A 12 -15.01 2.97 -7.96
N ALA A 13 -16.14 2.46 -7.47
CA ALA A 13 -17.38 2.39 -8.25
C ALA A 13 -17.87 3.76 -8.72
N ILE A 14 -17.80 4.78 -7.84
CA ILE A 14 -18.14 6.16 -8.19
C ILE A 14 -17.20 6.70 -9.27
N ALA A 15 -15.88 6.49 -9.11
CA ALA A 15 -14.89 6.94 -10.10
C ALA A 15 -15.12 6.28 -11.47
N HIS A 16 -15.43 4.98 -11.51
CA HIS A 16 -15.77 4.27 -12.75
C HIS A 16 -17.03 4.86 -13.43
N GLN A 17 -18.06 5.17 -12.64
CA GLN A 17 -19.27 5.81 -13.16
C GLN A 17 -18.99 7.21 -13.74
N GLU A 18 -18.09 7.96 -13.13
CA GLU A 18 -17.72 9.29 -13.62
C GLU A 18 -16.91 9.21 -14.91
N ILE A 19 -15.97 8.27 -15.01
CA ILE A 19 -15.14 8.06 -16.21
C ILE A 19 -15.98 7.53 -17.39
N SER A 20 -16.98 6.70 -17.14
CA SER A 20 -17.83 6.12 -18.21
C SER A 20 -18.62 7.15 -19.03
N LYS A 21 -18.68 8.42 -18.57
CA LYS A 21 -19.27 9.52 -19.35
C LYS A 21 -18.44 9.94 -20.57
N TYR A 22 -17.18 9.54 -20.62
CA TYR A 22 -16.25 9.92 -21.68
C TYR A 22 -16.14 8.80 -22.72
N PRO A 23 -16.67 8.99 -23.95
CA PRO A 23 -16.68 7.93 -24.97
C PRO A 23 -15.29 7.57 -25.51
N SER A 24 -14.28 8.42 -25.23
CA SER A 24 -12.88 8.15 -25.58
C SER A 24 -12.16 7.22 -24.60
N VAL A 25 -12.82 6.84 -23.50
CA VAL A 25 -12.25 5.95 -22.48
C VAL A 25 -12.90 4.58 -22.62
N ASP A 26 -12.08 3.58 -22.93
CA ASP A 26 -12.46 2.16 -22.90
C ASP A 26 -11.90 1.51 -21.64
N MET A 27 -12.79 1.05 -20.76
CA MET A 27 -12.42 0.39 -19.51
C MET A 27 -12.60 -1.13 -19.62
N GLN A 28 -11.50 -1.86 -19.59
CA GLN A 28 -11.47 -3.31 -19.66
C GLN A 28 -11.20 -3.91 -18.28
N GLN A 29 -12.05 -4.86 -17.84
CA GLN A 29 -11.80 -5.66 -16.64
C GLN A 29 -11.06 -6.95 -17.00
N VAL A 30 -9.82 -6.81 -17.42
CA VAL A 30 -8.98 -7.92 -17.86
C VAL A 30 -7.64 -7.87 -17.15
N ARG A 31 -7.03 -9.02 -16.94
CA ARG A 31 -5.70 -9.11 -16.39
C ARG A 31 -4.68 -9.02 -17.51
N VAL A 32 -3.81 -8.01 -17.43
CA VAL A 32 -2.63 -7.90 -18.29
C VAL A 32 -1.58 -8.89 -17.80
N THR A 33 -1.01 -9.66 -18.70
CA THR A 33 0.01 -10.68 -18.42
C THR A 33 1.38 -10.32 -18.99
N SER A 34 1.44 -9.44 -20.01
CA SER A 34 2.70 -8.99 -20.60
C SER A 34 2.54 -7.59 -21.19
N ILE A 35 3.61 -6.80 -21.08
CA ILE A 35 3.77 -5.53 -21.78
C ILE A 35 5.18 -5.56 -22.40
N ARG A 36 5.29 -5.33 -23.71
CA ARG A 36 6.56 -5.37 -24.44
C ARG A 36 6.71 -4.18 -25.36
N HIS A 37 7.95 -3.76 -25.59
CA HIS A 37 8.25 -2.82 -26.66
C HIS A 37 8.01 -3.47 -28.04
N ALA A 38 7.36 -2.72 -28.93
CA ALA A 38 7.08 -3.11 -30.32
C ALA A 38 7.33 -1.90 -31.22
N ASP A 39 8.54 -1.77 -31.73
CA ASP A 39 9.01 -0.63 -32.54
C ASP A 39 8.73 0.74 -31.83
N ALA A 40 7.77 1.51 -32.37
CA ALA A 40 7.39 2.83 -31.83
C ALA A 40 6.18 2.77 -30.87
N SER A 41 5.79 1.58 -30.41
CA SER A 41 4.60 1.31 -29.59
C SER A 41 4.89 0.27 -28.51
N PHE A 42 3.86 -0.06 -27.75
CA PHE A 42 3.86 -1.17 -26.79
C PHE A 42 2.80 -2.19 -27.21
N GLU A 43 3.13 -3.45 -27.12
CA GLU A 43 2.19 -4.56 -27.24
C GLU A 43 1.79 -5.04 -25.85
N ILE A 44 0.50 -5.10 -25.57
CA ILE A 44 -0.07 -5.51 -24.30
C ILE A 44 -0.86 -6.79 -24.52
N THR A 45 -0.54 -7.84 -23.76
CA THR A 45 -1.25 -9.13 -23.81
C THR A 45 -2.08 -9.34 -22.56
N THR A 46 -3.30 -9.81 -22.71
CA THR A 46 -4.19 -10.17 -21.60
C THR A 46 -4.13 -11.66 -21.28
N GLU A 47 -4.69 -12.05 -20.14
CA GLU A 47 -4.85 -13.45 -19.73
C GLU A 47 -5.74 -14.25 -20.70
N GLN A 48 -6.63 -13.58 -21.44
CA GLN A 48 -7.51 -14.17 -22.45
C GLN A 48 -6.83 -14.32 -23.81
N GLY A 49 -5.62 -13.79 -23.96
CA GLY A 49 -4.84 -13.81 -25.20
C GLY A 49 -5.14 -12.64 -26.13
N ASP A 50 -5.93 -11.65 -25.70
CA ASP A 50 -6.15 -10.45 -26.47
C ASP A 50 -4.88 -9.61 -26.57
N LEU A 51 -4.67 -8.98 -27.72
CA LEU A 51 -3.54 -8.12 -28.01
C LEU A 51 -4.02 -6.68 -28.23
N PHE A 52 -3.40 -5.76 -27.48
CA PHE A 52 -3.59 -4.32 -27.64
C PHE A 52 -2.29 -3.66 -28.03
N SER A 53 -2.38 -2.58 -28.81
CA SER A 53 -1.24 -1.72 -29.12
C SER A 53 -1.46 -0.32 -28.52
N ALA A 54 -0.43 0.23 -27.89
CA ALA A 54 -0.47 1.55 -27.28
C ALA A 54 0.81 2.35 -27.60
N LYS A 55 0.66 3.66 -27.79
CA LYS A 55 1.82 4.56 -27.98
C LYS A 55 2.58 4.80 -26.67
N THR A 56 1.88 4.71 -25.54
CA THR A 56 2.43 4.91 -24.19
C THR A 56 1.75 3.99 -23.21
N VAL A 57 2.42 3.71 -22.09
CA VAL A 57 1.90 2.92 -20.97
C VAL A 57 2.02 3.73 -19.68
N LEU A 58 0.94 3.81 -18.90
CA LEU A 58 0.96 4.33 -17.54
C LEU A 58 0.73 3.19 -16.54
N LEU A 59 1.76 2.89 -15.74
CA LEU A 59 1.72 1.88 -14.70
C LEU A 59 1.14 2.48 -13.42
N ALA A 60 -0.11 2.15 -13.12
CA ALA A 60 -0.82 2.54 -11.90
C ALA A 60 -1.27 1.30 -11.12
N THR A 61 -0.43 0.28 -11.09
CA THR A 61 -0.71 -1.06 -10.56
C THR A 61 -0.72 -1.12 -9.04
N GLY A 62 -0.12 -0.13 -8.38
CA GLY A 62 -0.02 -0.06 -6.93
C GLY A 62 0.91 -1.12 -6.33
N LEU A 63 0.68 -1.41 -5.04
CA LEU A 63 1.49 -2.32 -4.25
C LEU A 63 0.66 -3.52 -3.77
N LYS A 64 1.36 -4.62 -3.54
CA LYS A 64 0.84 -5.80 -2.85
C LYS A 64 1.37 -5.81 -1.42
N GLU A 65 0.46 -5.90 -0.46
CA GLU A 65 0.78 -6.04 0.95
C GLU A 65 0.94 -7.52 1.31
N ILE A 66 2.11 -7.88 1.84
CA ILE A 66 2.38 -9.21 2.37
C ILE A 66 2.33 -9.12 3.89
N LEU A 67 1.26 -9.64 4.46
CA LEU A 67 1.08 -9.69 5.91
C LEU A 67 1.92 -10.80 6.52
N PRO A 68 2.37 -10.64 7.79
CA PRO A 68 3.00 -11.72 8.54
C PRO A 68 2.07 -12.95 8.59
N PRO A 69 2.63 -14.17 8.59
CA PRO A 69 1.85 -15.41 8.62
C PRO A 69 1.31 -15.71 10.03
N ILE A 70 0.40 -14.88 10.51
CA ILE A 70 -0.24 -14.99 11.82
C ILE A 70 -1.68 -15.47 11.60
N GLU A 71 -2.09 -16.54 12.30
CA GLU A 71 -3.44 -17.10 12.18
C GLU A 71 -4.50 -16.02 12.51
N GLY A 72 -5.53 -15.92 11.70
CA GLY A 72 -6.64 -14.98 11.89
C GLY A 72 -6.31 -13.52 11.49
N LEU A 73 -5.06 -13.14 11.21
CA LEU A 73 -4.72 -11.75 10.88
C LEU A 73 -5.56 -11.21 9.72
N HIS A 74 -5.78 -12.01 8.67
CA HIS A 74 -6.59 -11.62 7.52
C HIS A 74 -8.07 -11.37 7.86
N ASP A 75 -8.59 -11.97 8.90
CA ASP A 75 -9.99 -11.81 9.33
C ASP A 75 -10.24 -10.43 9.95
N TYR A 76 -9.20 -9.83 10.51
CA TYR A 76 -9.22 -8.52 11.19
C TYR A 76 -8.64 -7.39 10.34
N TYR A 77 -7.83 -7.72 9.33
CA TYR A 77 -7.21 -6.73 8.45
C TYR A 77 -8.24 -5.95 7.65
N GLY A 78 -8.12 -4.60 7.68
CA GLY A 78 -9.10 -3.69 7.10
C GLY A 78 -10.41 -3.56 7.88
N LYS A 79 -10.48 -4.08 9.13
CA LYS A 79 -11.67 -4.00 10.00
C LYS A 79 -11.34 -3.48 11.41
N SER A 80 -10.36 -4.07 12.08
CA SER A 80 -9.84 -3.63 13.38
C SER A 80 -8.32 -3.65 13.47
N VAL A 81 -7.64 -4.19 12.45
CA VAL A 81 -6.20 -4.13 12.27
C VAL A 81 -5.92 -3.51 10.91
N PHE A 82 -5.05 -2.49 10.84
CA PHE A 82 -4.79 -1.69 9.64
C PHE A 82 -3.28 -1.52 9.43
N CYS A 83 -2.87 -1.01 8.26
CA CYS A 83 -1.45 -0.70 8.00
C CYS A 83 -1.12 0.79 8.18
N CYS A 84 -2.12 1.69 8.02
CA CYS A 84 -1.90 3.13 7.96
C CYS A 84 -2.47 3.87 9.18
N PRO A 85 -1.65 4.30 10.14
CA PRO A 85 -2.16 5.06 11.30
C PRO A 85 -2.76 6.43 10.95
N TYR A 86 -2.37 7.02 9.84
CA TYR A 86 -2.97 8.29 9.36
C TYR A 86 -4.34 8.12 8.73
N CYS A 87 -4.63 6.88 8.27
CA CYS A 87 -5.90 6.57 7.61
C CYS A 87 -6.98 6.15 8.62
N ASP A 88 -6.60 5.32 9.61
CA ASP A 88 -7.54 4.62 10.50
C ASP A 88 -7.29 4.89 11.99
N GLY A 89 -6.32 5.76 12.32
CA GLY A 89 -5.96 6.04 13.71
C GLY A 89 -7.05 6.73 14.50
N TRP A 90 -7.82 7.61 13.85
CA TRP A 90 -8.92 8.32 14.49
C TRP A 90 -10.02 7.35 14.96
N GLU A 91 -10.36 6.35 14.17
CA GLU A 91 -11.39 5.35 14.50
C GLU A 91 -10.95 4.41 15.63
N LEU A 92 -9.64 4.24 15.79
CA LEU A 92 -9.04 3.38 16.82
C LEU A 92 -8.56 4.14 18.06
N ARG A 93 -8.70 5.48 18.10
CA ARG A 93 -8.16 6.30 19.19
C ARG A 93 -8.65 5.84 20.56
N ASP A 94 -7.81 6.03 21.56
CA ASP A 94 -8.09 5.76 22.99
C ASP A 94 -8.45 4.30 23.32
N ARG A 95 -8.15 3.36 22.40
CA ARG A 95 -8.37 1.93 22.60
C ARG A 95 -7.07 1.22 22.96
N PRO A 96 -7.14 0.06 23.65
CA PRO A 96 -5.98 -0.83 23.78
C PRO A 96 -5.58 -1.36 22.40
N LEU A 97 -4.44 -0.90 21.87
CA LEU A 97 -3.97 -1.25 20.53
C LEU A 97 -2.70 -2.10 20.55
N VAL A 98 -2.51 -2.87 19.49
CA VAL A 98 -1.24 -3.54 19.20
C VAL A 98 -0.56 -2.92 18.00
N VAL A 99 0.77 -2.84 18.03
CA VAL A 99 1.63 -2.60 16.88
C VAL A 99 2.39 -3.89 16.57
N ILE A 100 2.11 -4.50 15.41
CA ILE A 100 2.78 -5.71 14.93
C ILE A 100 3.76 -5.28 13.84
N SER A 101 5.06 -5.46 14.09
CA SER A 101 6.08 -5.02 13.14
C SER A 101 7.38 -5.80 13.31
N GLU A 102 7.88 -6.38 12.23
CA GLU A 102 9.05 -7.26 12.15
C GLU A 102 10.29 -6.57 11.56
N GLY A 103 10.24 -5.27 11.34
CA GLY A 103 11.28 -4.52 10.64
C GLY A 103 11.78 -3.27 11.36
N PRO A 104 12.79 -2.60 10.80
CA PRO A 104 13.44 -1.43 11.42
C PRO A 104 12.51 -0.23 11.60
N GLN A 105 11.39 -0.17 10.89
CA GLN A 105 10.36 0.87 11.01
C GLN A 105 9.54 0.77 12.29
N THR A 106 9.67 -0.31 13.08
CA THR A 106 8.87 -0.58 14.29
C THR A 106 8.82 0.61 15.24
N PHE A 107 9.98 1.16 15.61
CA PHE A 107 10.02 2.29 16.57
C PHE A 107 9.33 3.55 16.03
N HIS A 108 9.45 3.81 14.73
CA HIS A 108 8.76 4.92 14.10
C HIS A 108 7.23 4.70 14.10
N LEU A 109 6.79 3.51 13.71
CA LEU A 109 5.36 3.17 13.69
C LEU A 109 4.74 3.30 15.08
N VAL A 110 5.40 2.81 16.13
CA VAL A 110 4.93 2.96 17.51
C VAL A 110 4.74 4.42 17.89
N LYS A 111 5.69 5.30 17.54
CA LYS A 111 5.57 6.75 17.81
C LYS A 111 4.36 7.38 17.12
N VAL A 112 4.08 6.98 15.90
CA VAL A 112 2.93 7.49 15.16
C VAL A 112 1.62 6.98 15.76
N VAL A 113 1.54 5.69 16.11
CA VAL A 113 0.35 5.10 16.72
C VAL A 113 0.11 5.66 18.13
N TRP A 114 1.17 5.97 18.88
CA TRP A 114 1.07 6.57 20.22
C TRP A 114 0.35 7.92 20.24
N ASN A 115 0.33 8.61 19.12
CA ASN A 115 -0.45 9.84 18.97
C ASN A 115 -1.98 9.59 19.01
N TRP A 116 -2.40 8.36 18.71
CA TRP A 116 -3.82 7.97 18.71
C TRP A 116 -4.25 7.25 20.00
N SER A 117 -3.38 6.44 20.56
CA SER A 117 -3.65 5.74 21.82
C SER A 117 -2.36 5.59 22.64
N HIS A 118 -2.49 5.76 23.95
CA HIS A 118 -1.38 5.55 24.88
C HIS A 118 -1.35 4.14 25.48
N ASP A 119 -2.42 3.35 25.33
CA ASP A 119 -2.47 1.94 25.72
C ASP A 119 -2.00 1.06 24.54
N LEU A 120 -0.68 0.92 24.45
CA LEU A 120 -0.03 0.22 23.36
C LEU A 120 0.72 -1.02 23.83
N LEU A 121 0.66 -2.05 23.00
CA LEU A 121 1.51 -3.23 23.03
C LEU A 121 2.28 -3.32 21.72
N VAL A 122 3.57 -3.56 21.77
CA VAL A 122 4.41 -3.78 20.59
C VAL A 122 4.72 -5.27 20.48
N CYS A 123 4.44 -5.86 19.32
CA CYS A 123 4.77 -7.25 19.00
C CYS A 123 5.77 -7.28 17.86
N THR A 124 6.94 -7.85 18.10
CA THR A 124 7.97 -7.99 17.07
C THR A 124 8.04 -9.39 16.48
N ASN A 125 7.13 -10.28 16.89
CA ASN A 125 6.92 -11.63 16.33
C ASN A 125 8.22 -12.47 16.23
N GLY A 126 9.05 -12.43 17.25
CA GLY A 126 10.32 -13.18 17.32
C GLY A 126 11.53 -12.40 16.78
N HIS A 127 11.36 -11.17 16.32
CA HIS A 127 12.43 -10.38 15.72
C HIS A 127 13.02 -9.34 16.69
N GLN A 128 14.34 -9.21 16.71
CA GLN A 128 15.06 -8.20 17.49
C GLN A 128 15.28 -6.93 16.63
N VAL A 129 14.25 -6.12 16.51
CA VAL A 129 14.23 -4.94 15.62
C VAL A 129 14.34 -3.61 16.34
N LEU A 130 14.39 -3.64 17.67
CA LEU A 130 14.54 -2.46 18.53
C LEU A 130 15.91 -2.43 19.18
N THR A 131 16.55 -1.26 19.20
CA THR A 131 17.77 -1.05 20.01
C THR A 131 17.42 -0.99 21.49
N GLU A 132 18.42 -1.15 22.38
CA GLU A 132 18.20 -1.05 23.82
C GLU A 132 17.71 0.35 24.23
N GLU A 133 18.23 1.40 23.60
CA GLU A 133 17.76 2.77 23.82
C GLU A 133 16.28 2.96 23.44
N GLN A 134 15.86 2.35 22.33
CA GLN A 134 14.46 2.37 21.89
C GLN A 134 13.55 1.60 22.86
N ARG A 135 13.98 0.42 23.33
CA ARG A 135 13.26 -0.35 24.37
C ARG A 135 13.08 0.44 25.64
N GLU A 136 14.16 1.05 26.13
CA GLU A 136 14.11 1.87 27.33
C GLU A 136 13.18 3.07 27.18
N THR A 137 13.15 3.67 25.98
CA THR A 137 12.24 4.78 25.67
C THR A 137 10.78 4.33 25.71
N LEU A 138 10.47 3.17 25.14
CA LEU A 138 9.12 2.59 25.18
C LEU A 138 8.71 2.23 26.61
N ARG A 139 9.62 1.61 27.38
CA ARG A 139 9.39 1.27 28.79
C ARG A 139 9.06 2.50 29.63
N LYS A 140 9.78 3.62 29.46
CA LYS A 140 9.49 4.89 30.14
C LYS A 140 8.13 5.49 29.79
N LYS A 141 7.59 5.14 28.63
CA LYS A 141 6.23 5.51 28.18
C LYS A 141 5.15 4.52 28.63
N GLY A 142 5.51 3.46 29.36
CA GLY A 142 4.59 2.41 29.78
C GLY A 142 4.17 1.47 28.64
N ILE A 143 4.91 1.47 27.52
CA ILE A 143 4.62 0.63 26.36
C ILE A 143 5.38 -0.69 26.53
N GLU A 144 4.62 -1.78 26.62
CA GLU A 144 5.16 -3.14 26.70
C GLU A 144 5.63 -3.59 25.30
N VAL A 145 6.79 -4.25 25.26
CA VAL A 145 7.32 -4.89 24.04
C VAL A 145 7.36 -6.39 24.28
N VAL A 146 6.64 -7.14 23.46
CA VAL A 146 6.62 -8.60 23.45
C VAL A 146 7.34 -9.09 22.20
N GLU A 147 8.44 -9.80 22.39
CA GLU A 147 9.24 -10.36 21.30
C GLU A 147 8.84 -11.80 20.97
N ASP A 148 8.05 -12.44 21.81
CA ASP A 148 7.56 -13.78 21.56
C ASP A 148 6.80 -13.86 20.24
N ARG A 149 6.89 -15.01 19.59
CA ARG A 149 6.17 -15.27 18.34
C ARG A 149 4.67 -15.19 18.58
N LEU A 150 4.02 -14.33 17.81
CA LEU A 150 2.57 -14.21 17.77
C LEU A 150 1.99 -15.32 16.88
N THR A 151 1.17 -16.18 17.44
CA THR A 151 0.61 -17.35 16.73
C THR A 151 -0.77 -17.07 16.17
N ALA A 152 -1.62 -16.34 16.90
CA ALA A 152 -2.97 -16.05 16.44
C ALA A 152 -3.51 -14.71 16.93
N LEU A 153 -4.37 -14.13 16.11
CA LEU A 153 -5.32 -13.10 16.49
C LEU A 153 -6.71 -13.73 16.63
N VAL A 154 -7.43 -13.41 17.71
CA VAL A 154 -8.73 -13.99 18.01
C VAL A 154 -9.73 -12.90 18.33
N GLY A 155 -10.95 -13.05 17.85
CA GLY A 155 -12.05 -12.12 18.07
C GLY A 155 -13.30 -12.56 17.32
N LYS A 156 -14.26 -11.65 17.15
CA LYS A 156 -15.55 -11.92 16.52
C LYS A 156 -15.94 -10.83 15.53
N GLN A 157 -16.54 -11.21 14.42
CA GLN A 157 -17.11 -10.29 13.43
C GLN A 157 -16.11 -9.22 12.95
N GLY A 158 -14.83 -9.60 12.78
CA GLY A 158 -13.77 -8.68 12.38
C GLY A 158 -13.25 -7.75 13.48
N GLN A 159 -13.73 -7.88 14.71
CA GLN A 159 -13.22 -7.12 15.86
C GLN A 159 -12.23 -7.97 16.65
N LEU A 160 -11.01 -7.47 16.78
CA LEU A 160 -9.96 -8.09 17.57
C LEU A 160 -10.35 -8.04 19.05
N GLU A 161 -10.21 -9.16 19.75
CA GLU A 161 -10.43 -9.25 21.20
C GLU A 161 -9.15 -9.59 21.96
N ARG A 162 -8.31 -10.49 21.41
CA ARG A 162 -7.05 -10.88 22.02
C ARG A 162 -6.06 -11.44 21.00
N MET A 163 -4.83 -11.52 21.44
CA MET A 163 -3.69 -12.11 20.75
C MET A 163 -3.19 -13.33 21.53
N VAL A 164 -2.71 -14.33 20.83
CA VAL A 164 -2.15 -15.57 21.40
C VAL A 164 -0.70 -15.71 20.97
N PHE A 165 0.19 -15.90 21.93
CA PHE A 165 1.62 -16.10 21.70
C PHE A 165 2.01 -17.59 21.71
N ALA A 166 3.18 -17.90 21.19
CA ALA A 166 3.70 -19.28 21.19
C ALA A 166 3.87 -19.88 22.60
N THR A 167 4.06 -19.03 23.60
CA THR A 167 4.09 -19.38 25.03
C THR A 167 2.71 -19.73 25.60
N GLN A 168 1.65 -19.66 24.81
CA GLN A 168 0.24 -19.76 25.21
C GLN A 168 -0.24 -18.58 26.07
N GLU A 169 0.57 -17.55 26.20
CA GLU A 169 0.15 -16.32 26.84
C GLU A 169 -0.83 -15.56 25.94
N GLU A 170 -1.83 -14.94 26.54
CA GLU A 170 -2.81 -14.12 25.83
C GLU A 170 -2.74 -12.66 26.27
N ARG A 171 -2.98 -11.74 25.34
CA ARG A 171 -3.10 -10.30 25.61
C ARG A 171 -4.37 -9.76 24.96
N ALA A 172 -5.23 -9.11 25.73
CA ALA A 172 -6.42 -8.44 25.22
C ALA A 172 -6.02 -7.16 24.47
N ARG A 173 -6.52 -6.98 23.23
CA ARG A 173 -6.42 -5.75 22.43
C ARG A 173 -7.69 -5.57 21.61
N ARG A 174 -8.02 -4.32 21.32
CA ARG A 174 -9.27 -3.96 20.62
C ARG A 174 -9.05 -3.49 19.18
N GLY A 175 -7.84 -3.61 18.70
CA GLY A 175 -7.43 -3.23 17.36
C GLY A 175 -5.94 -3.04 17.29
N GLY A 176 -5.42 -2.59 16.14
CA GLY A 176 -3.99 -2.34 16.02
C GLY A 176 -3.53 -1.98 14.63
N PHE A 177 -2.22 -1.90 14.51
CA PHE A 177 -1.54 -1.62 13.26
C PHE A 177 -0.49 -2.70 13.00
N VAL A 178 -0.46 -3.18 11.75
CA VAL A 178 0.55 -4.12 11.28
C VAL A 178 1.36 -3.45 10.18
N ALA A 179 2.68 -3.66 10.20
CA ALA A 179 3.57 -3.25 9.12
C ALA A 179 3.72 -4.40 8.10
N PRO A 180 3.02 -4.36 6.94
CA PRO A 180 3.21 -5.37 5.91
C PRO A 180 4.54 -5.15 5.18
N GLN A 181 5.05 -6.19 4.52
CA GLN A 181 6.02 -6.01 3.46
C GLN A 181 5.29 -5.49 2.21
N LEU A 182 5.81 -4.43 1.62
CA LEU A 182 5.26 -3.83 0.39
C LEU A 182 6.07 -4.30 -0.81
N LEU A 183 5.39 -4.85 -1.81
CA LEU A 183 5.98 -5.29 -3.08
C LEU A 183 5.22 -4.63 -4.23
N GLN A 184 5.87 -4.46 -5.39
CA GLN A 184 5.15 -4.10 -6.60
C GLN A 184 4.02 -5.10 -6.88
N ALA A 185 2.82 -4.60 -7.20
CA ALA A 185 1.69 -5.47 -7.52
C ALA A 185 1.80 -6.13 -8.90
N SER A 186 2.71 -5.60 -9.75
CA SER A 186 3.02 -6.17 -11.06
C SER A 186 4.52 -6.08 -11.34
N PRO A 187 5.08 -6.97 -12.18
CA PRO A 187 6.50 -6.93 -12.56
C PRO A 187 6.79 -5.95 -13.71
N PHE A 188 5.78 -5.30 -14.30
CA PHE A 188 5.90 -4.59 -15.57
C PHE A 188 6.92 -3.45 -15.56
N GLY A 189 7.10 -2.76 -14.42
CA GLY A 189 8.14 -1.73 -14.30
C GLY A 189 9.54 -2.28 -14.52
N GLU A 190 9.86 -3.39 -13.85
CA GLU A 190 11.15 -4.07 -13.98
C GLU A 190 11.30 -4.74 -15.36
N GLU A 191 10.26 -5.42 -15.84
CA GLU A 191 10.26 -6.09 -17.16
C GLU A 191 10.45 -5.13 -18.32
N LEU A 192 9.95 -3.89 -18.20
CA LEU A 192 10.16 -2.82 -19.17
C LEU A 192 11.51 -2.12 -19.01
N GLY A 193 12.29 -2.43 -17.97
CA GLY A 193 13.60 -1.84 -17.71
C GLY A 193 13.56 -0.48 -17.00
N CYS A 194 12.47 -0.16 -16.31
CA CYS A 194 12.40 1.04 -15.49
C CYS A 194 13.36 0.95 -14.29
N GLU A 195 14.01 2.06 -13.96
CA GLU A 195 14.78 2.16 -12.73
C GLU A 195 13.87 2.10 -11.50
N MET A 196 14.32 1.35 -10.48
CA MET A 196 13.61 1.21 -9.21
C MET A 196 14.39 1.94 -8.11
N ASN A 197 13.70 2.65 -7.23
CA ASN A 197 14.31 3.29 -6.07
C ASN A 197 14.59 2.27 -4.93
N ALA A 198 15.30 2.72 -3.89
CA ALA A 198 15.66 1.87 -2.75
C ALA A 198 14.46 1.28 -1.97
N MET A 199 13.27 1.82 -2.15
CA MET A 199 12.03 1.32 -1.55
C MET A 199 11.23 0.41 -2.48
N GLY A 200 11.75 0.13 -3.68
CA GLY A 200 11.08 -0.69 -4.69
C GLY A 200 10.01 0.03 -5.49
N GLY A 201 9.96 1.37 -5.45
CA GLY A 201 9.08 2.18 -6.31
C GLY A 201 9.72 2.47 -7.67
N ILE A 202 8.91 2.59 -8.70
CA ILE A 202 9.36 2.99 -10.04
C ILE A 202 9.83 4.45 -10.00
N VAL A 203 11.06 4.72 -10.41
CA VAL A 203 11.62 6.09 -10.46
C VAL A 203 10.89 6.91 -11.53
N THR A 204 10.38 8.08 -11.14
CA THR A 204 9.66 8.99 -12.04
C THR A 204 10.11 10.44 -11.86
N ASP A 205 9.93 11.25 -12.89
CA ASP A 205 9.98 12.71 -12.78
C ASP A 205 8.68 13.28 -12.21
N SER A 206 8.58 14.61 -12.13
CA SER A 206 7.39 15.30 -11.62
C SER A 206 6.12 15.13 -12.48
N PHE A 207 6.25 14.59 -13.69
CA PHE A 207 5.17 14.29 -14.62
C PHE A 207 4.94 12.78 -14.81
N GLY A 208 5.47 11.97 -13.92
CA GLY A 208 5.29 10.53 -13.95
C GLY A 208 6.08 9.81 -15.04
N ARG A 209 6.98 10.47 -15.78
CA ARG A 209 7.84 9.81 -16.77
C ARG A 209 8.85 8.94 -16.06
N THR A 210 8.96 7.70 -16.48
CA THR A 210 10.01 6.79 -15.99
C THR A 210 11.33 7.00 -16.73
N THR A 211 12.35 6.22 -16.41
CA THR A 211 13.61 6.20 -17.16
C THR A 211 13.47 5.59 -18.56
N VAL A 212 12.32 4.98 -18.87
CA VAL A 212 12.03 4.35 -20.17
C VAL A 212 11.07 5.22 -20.97
N PRO A 213 11.47 5.70 -22.17
CA PRO A 213 10.62 6.55 -22.99
C PRO A 213 9.26 5.92 -23.33
N GLY A 214 8.18 6.66 -23.10
CA GLY A 214 6.81 6.22 -23.35
C GLY A 214 6.21 5.38 -22.22
N VAL A 215 6.99 5.06 -21.17
CA VAL A 215 6.50 4.42 -19.95
C VAL A 215 6.41 5.45 -18.83
N TYR A 216 5.25 5.48 -18.17
CA TYR A 216 4.91 6.35 -17.05
C TYR A 216 4.52 5.50 -15.85
N ALA A 217 4.65 6.06 -14.65
CA ALA A 217 4.13 5.44 -13.44
C ALA A 217 3.53 6.50 -12.51
N ALA A 218 2.52 6.10 -11.72
CA ALA A 218 1.86 6.97 -10.77
C ALA A 218 1.27 6.19 -9.60
N GLY A 219 1.02 6.90 -8.50
CA GLY A 219 0.48 6.34 -7.26
C GLY A 219 1.50 5.45 -6.56
N ASP A 220 1.02 4.49 -5.78
CA ASP A 220 1.85 3.66 -4.93
C ASP A 220 2.90 2.85 -5.71
N ALA A 221 2.72 2.65 -7.01
CA ALA A 221 3.72 2.00 -7.87
C ALA A 221 5.01 2.82 -8.00
N SER A 222 4.94 4.14 -7.92
CA SER A 222 6.09 5.07 -7.94
C SER A 222 6.46 5.58 -6.56
N LEU A 223 5.46 6.00 -5.76
CA LEU A 223 5.65 6.52 -4.41
C LEU A 223 5.18 5.50 -3.38
N VAL A 224 6.08 4.62 -2.95
CA VAL A 224 5.77 3.53 -2.01
C VAL A 224 5.29 4.04 -0.65
N VAL A 225 5.87 5.15 -0.16
CA VAL A 225 5.50 5.77 1.12
C VAL A 225 5.60 7.29 1.00
N PRO A 226 4.59 8.03 1.43
CA PRO A 226 3.33 7.58 2.03
C PRO A 226 2.31 7.14 0.97
N ALA A 227 1.79 5.92 1.09
CA ALA A 227 0.73 5.38 0.24
C ALA A 227 -0.63 5.96 0.69
N GLN A 228 -1.12 6.94 -0.02
CA GLN A 228 -2.40 7.62 0.27
C GLN A 228 -3.15 7.92 -1.02
N LEU A 229 -4.48 7.73 -0.99
CA LEU A 229 -5.36 7.95 -2.14
C LEU A 229 -5.23 9.35 -2.74
N ILE A 230 -5.13 10.39 -1.89
CA ILE A 230 -5.00 11.77 -2.38
C ILE A 230 -3.67 12.00 -3.12
N ILE A 231 -2.60 11.37 -2.68
CA ILE A 231 -1.29 11.44 -3.32
C ILE A 231 -1.34 10.70 -4.65
N ALA A 232 -1.86 9.47 -4.67
CA ALA A 232 -2.02 8.68 -5.88
C ALA A 232 -2.86 9.42 -6.94
N ALA A 233 -3.96 10.08 -6.53
CA ALA A 233 -4.78 10.89 -7.42
C ALA A 233 -4.02 12.11 -8.00
N ALA A 234 -3.24 12.80 -7.16
CA ALA A 234 -2.42 13.92 -7.60
C ALA A 234 -1.32 13.50 -8.59
N GLU A 235 -0.67 12.37 -8.34
CA GLU A 235 0.32 11.80 -9.25
C GLU A 235 -0.30 11.35 -10.58
N GLY A 236 -1.45 10.68 -10.52
CA GLY A 236 -2.21 10.30 -11.71
C GLY A 236 -2.55 11.50 -12.60
N SER A 237 -2.97 12.62 -11.98
CA SER A 237 -3.25 13.87 -12.70
C SER A 237 -1.98 14.43 -13.37
N ARG A 238 -0.85 14.44 -12.66
CA ARG A 238 0.43 14.91 -13.23
C ARG A 238 0.94 14.00 -14.34
N ALA A 239 0.84 12.69 -14.16
CA ALA A 239 1.23 11.72 -15.18
C ALA A 239 0.37 11.83 -16.43
N ALA A 240 -0.94 12.05 -16.30
CA ALA A 240 -1.82 12.31 -17.43
C ALA A 240 -1.41 13.55 -18.22
N ALA A 241 -1.02 14.64 -17.54
CA ALA A 241 -0.48 15.82 -18.18
C ALA A 241 0.84 15.52 -18.93
N GLY A 242 1.74 14.73 -18.32
CA GLY A 242 2.99 14.28 -18.94
C GLY A 242 2.74 13.49 -20.22
N VAL A 243 1.88 12.48 -20.14
CA VAL A 243 1.48 11.66 -21.31
C VAL A 243 0.91 12.52 -22.43
N ASN A 244 -0.02 13.43 -22.10
CA ASN A 244 -0.66 14.28 -23.08
C ASN A 244 0.35 15.23 -23.75
N THR A 245 1.25 15.83 -22.98
CA THR A 245 2.30 16.71 -23.51
C THR A 245 3.18 15.98 -24.51
N ASP A 246 3.69 14.81 -24.15
CA ASP A 246 4.63 14.05 -24.97
C ASP A 246 3.95 13.51 -26.26
N LEU A 247 2.70 13.08 -26.15
CA LEU A 247 1.93 12.63 -27.34
C LEU A 247 1.60 13.80 -28.28
N THR A 248 1.29 14.98 -27.71
CA THR A 248 1.01 16.18 -28.51
C THR A 248 2.26 16.68 -29.24
N GLU A 249 3.39 16.73 -28.54
CA GLU A 249 4.68 17.10 -29.15
C GLU A 249 5.06 16.17 -30.30
N ARG A 250 4.94 14.84 -30.09
CA ARG A 250 5.21 13.85 -31.16
C ARG A 250 4.26 13.97 -32.35
N ALA A 251 3.03 14.40 -32.15
CA ALA A 251 2.03 14.54 -33.22
C ALA A 251 2.15 15.87 -33.96
N PHE A 252 2.76 16.88 -33.33
CA PHE A 252 2.91 18.23 -33.90
C PHE A 252 4.18 18.38 -34.75
N LEU A 253 5.21 17.59 -34.49
CA LEU A 253 6.48 17.53 -35.22
C LEU A 253 6.45 16.56 -36.39
#